data_6890b07a8b25171e0ef63b98002cb35a
#
_entry.id   6890b07a8b25171e0ef63b98002cb35a
#
_cell.length_a   1.000
_cell.length_b   1.000
_cell.length_c   1.000
_cell.angle_alpha   90.00
_cell.angle_beta   90.00
_cell.angle_gamma   90.00
#
_symmetry.space_group_name_H-M   'P 1'
#
loop_
_entity.id
_entity.type
_entity.pdbx_description
1 polymer ?
#
loop_
_entity_poly.entity_id
_entity_poly.type
_entity_poly.pdbx_seq_one_letter_code
_entity_poly.pdbx_strand_id
1 'polypeptide(L)'
;AGSAIVYGYAGHDLSLPMHFISRRHNRRTDEYGGSLENRVRLTRELLEDTKEAVGDRCGVAIRFAVDEMLGDEGIASGAEGREVVEMLAELPDLWDVNVSDWANDSVTARFGEEGDQESYVAFVKQVTSKPVVGVGRFTSADAMVSQIKRGILDMIGAARPSIADPFLPRKIEEGRIEDIRECIGCNICVSGDWTQSPIRCTQNPTMGE
;
A
#
# COMPACT_ATOMS: atom_id res chain seq x y z
N ALA A 1 -4.79 5.16 23.27
CA ALA A 1 -5.55 4.51 22.21
C ALA A 1 -4.92 3.13 21.98
N GLY A 2 -5.70 2.06 22.01
CA GLY A 2 -5.20 0.69 21.90
C GLY A 2 -4.99 0.25 20.44
N SER A 3 -4.11 0.94 19.68
CA SER A 3 -3.74 0.52 18.32
C SER A 3 -2.84 -0.71 18.38
N ALA A 4 -3.13 -1.70 17.55
CA ALA A 4 -2.31 -2.92 17.42
C ALA A 4 -1.10 -2.71 16.50
N ILE A 5 -1.16 -1.74 15.58
CA ILE A 5 -0.11 -1.44 14.60
C ILE A 5 0.03 0.07 14.45
N VAL A 6 1.28 0.54 14.31
CA VAL A 6 1.65 1.90 13.90
C VAL A 6 2.23 1.83 12.50
N TYR A 7 1.85 2.77 11.63
CA TYR A 7 2.32 2.83 10.24
C TYR A 7 3.33 3.94 10.01
N GLY A 8 4.51 3.60 9.46
CA GLY A 8 5.35 4.51 8.70
C GLY A 8 4.77 4.67 7.30
N TYR A 9 4.65 5.90 6.80
CA TYR A 9 4.03 6.16 5.51
C TYR A 9 5.03 6.65 4.47
N ALA A 10 5.33 5.79 3.51
CA ALA A 10 6.15 6.04 2.31
C ALA A 10 5.42 5.55 1.04
N GLY A 11 4.08 5.65 1.04
CA GLY A 11 3.24 5.02 0.03
C GLY A 11 2.94 5.86 -1.20
N HIS A 12 3.23 7.16 -1.17
CA HIS A 12 2.95 8.08 -2.28
C HIS A 12 3.96 9.23 -2.27
N ASP A 13 4.08 9.95 -3.37
CA ASP A 13 4.97 11.08 -3.56
C ASP A 13 4.69 12.28 -2.63
N LEU A 14 3.54 12.31 -1.98
CA LEU A 14 3.18 13.32 -0.98
C LEU A 14 3.82 13.08 0.39
N SER A 15 4.46 11.94 0.60
CA SER A 15 5.04 11.59 1.90
C SER A 15 6.51 12.04 2.01
N LEU A 16 6.88 12.54 3.19
CA LEU A 16 8.25 12.94 3.46
C LEU A 16 9.27 11.80 3.24
N PRO A 17 9.04 10.56 3.70
CA PRO A 17 9.95 9.46 3.40
C PRO A 17 10.17 9.24 1.90
N MET A 18 9.11 9.29 1.07
CA MET A 18 9.27 9.17 -0.39
C MET A 18 10.08 10.32 -0.98
N HIS A 19 9.93 11.55 -0.48
CA HIS A 19 10.76 12.68 -0.92
C HIS A 19 12.24 12.50 -0.60
N PHE A 20 12.57 11.75 0.44
CA PHE A 20 13.95 11.40 0.75
C PHE A 20 14.47 10.26 -0.12
N ILE A 21 13.65 9.22 -0.35
CA ILE A 21 14.05 8.05 -1.14
C ILE A 21 14.15 8.38 -2.64
N SER A 22 13.16 9.07 -3.19
CA SER A 22 13.07 9.33 -4.63
C SER A 22 14.14 10.30 -5.14
N ARG A 23 14.83 9.93 -6.22
CA ARG A 23 15.77 10.82 -6.93
C ARG A 23 15.08 12.05 -7.50
N ARG A 24 13.82 11.97 -7.82
CA ARG A 24 13.05 13.08 -8.35
C ARG A 24 13.02 14.26 -7.38
N HIS A 25 12.90 13.98 -6.10
CA HIS A 25 12.73 15.00 -5.05
C HIS A 25 14.01 15.26 -4.26
N ASN A 26 14.78 14.23 -3.95
CA ASN A 26 15.97 14.37 -3.11
C ASN A 26 17.16 14.96 -3.88
N ARG A 27 17.46 16.22 -3.62
CA ARG A 27 18.63 16.96 -4.14
C ARG A 27 19.64 17.27 -3.04
N ARG A 28 19.57 16.61 -1.89
CA ARG A 28 20.45 16.83 -0.74
C ARG A 28 21.88 16.37 -1.05
N THR A 29 22.84 17.02 -0.40
CA THR A 29 24.28 16.72 -0.51
C THR A 29 24.89 16.28 0.82
N ASP A 30 24.07 16.13 1.86
CA ASP A 30 24.46 15.62 3.17
C ASP A 30 24.22 14.09 3.27
N GLU A 31 24.29 13.56 4.49
CA GLU A 31 24.13 12.13 4.80
C GLU A 31 22.75 11.55 4.50
N TYR A 32 21.78 12.38 4.10
CA TYR A 32 20.43 11.97 3.65
C TYR A 32 20.25 12.09 2.14
N GLY A 33 21.30 12.34 1.37
CA GLY A 33 21.24 12.52 -0.08
C GLY A 33 22.31 11.77 -0.84
N GLY A 34 22.22 11.78 -2.16
CA GLY A 34 23.17 11.12 -3.05
C GLY A 34 22.89 9.61 -3.21
N SER A 35 23.65 8.74 -2.55
CA SER A 35 23.49 7.29 -2.66
C SER A 35 22.11 6.81 -2.17
N LEU A 36 21.65 5.66 -2.66
CA LEU A 36 20.39 5.08 -2.21
C LEU A 36 20.37 4.82 -0.70
N GLU A 37 21.49 4.34 -0.16
CA GLU A 37 21.63 4.10 1.28
C GLU A 37 21.38 5.38 2.11
N ASN A 38 21.96 6.50 1.67
CA ASN A 38 21.74 7.79 2.31
C ASN A 38 20.27 8.25 2.18
N ARG A 39 19.68 8.06 1.00
CA ARG A 39 18.27 8.45 0.77
C ARG A 39 17.29 7.61 1.57
N VAL A 40 17.61 6.36 1.88
CA VAL A 40 16.81 5.44 2.70
C VAL A 40 17.00 5.70 4.21
N ARG A 41 18.08 6.36 4.60
CA ARG A 41 18.47 6.59 6.00
C ARG A 41 17.31 7.12 6.86
N LEU A 42 16.64 8.20 6.43
CA LEU A 42 15.51 8.76 7.20
C LEU A 42 14.43 7.72 7.46
N THR A 43 14.08 6.93 6.46
CA THR A 43 13.04 5.89 6.60
C THR A 43 13.47 4.81 7.58
N ARG A 44 14.74 4.40 7.54
CA ARG A 44 15.33 3.45 8.48
C ARG A 44 15.24 3.98 9.91
N GLU A 45 15.75 5.18 10.16
CA GLU A 45 15.75 5.84 11.46
C GLU A 45 14.34 5.99 12.02
N LEU A 46 13.38 6.42 11.20
CA LEU A 46 11.97 6.51 11.61
C LEU A 46 11.37 5.16 12.05
N LEU A 47 11.71 4.07 11.35
CA LEU A 47 11.25 2.74 11.73
C LEU A 47 11.93 2.25 13.02
N GLU A 48 13.25 2.45 13.15
CA GLU A 48 14.03 2.06 14.33
C GLU A 48 13.56 2.81 15.58
N ASP A 49 13.47 4.14 15.51
CA ASP A 49 12.99 5.00 16.60
C ASP A 49 11.55 4.67 17.00
N THR A 50 10.70 4.40 16.00
CA THR A 50 9.31 4.00 16.25
C THR A 50 9.25 2.66 16.98
N LYS A 51 10.02 1.66 16.55
CA LYS A 51 10.10 0.36 17.22
C LYS A 51 10.63 0.49 18.65
N GLU A 52 11.66 1.29 18.88
CA GLU A 52 12.17 1.58 20.21
C GLU A 52 11.09 2.23 21.10
N ALA A 53 10.40 3.23 20.57
CA ALA A 53 9.37 3.97 21.32
C ALA A 53 8.15 3.11 21.66
N VAL A 54 7.71 2.21 20.78
CA VAL A 54 6.53 1.37 21.02
C VAL A 54 6.87 0.08 21.76
N GLY A 55 8.10 -0.45 21.60
CA GLY A 55 8.50 -1.75 22.15
C GLY A 55 7.53 -2.86 21.74
N ASP A 56 7.19 -3.74 22.66
CA ASP A 56 6.28 -4.87 22.43
C ASP A 56 4.78 -4.50 22.48
N ARG A 57 4.45 -3.22 22.59
CA ARG A 57 3.05 -2.77 22.73
C ARG A 57 2.24 -2.83 21.44
N CYS A 58 2.88 -2.70 20.29
CA CYS A 58 2.24 -2.83 18.97
C CYS A 58 3.30 -3.09 17.90
N GLY A 59 2.85 -3.66 16.76
CA GLY A 59 3.69 -3.81 15.59
C GLY A 59 3.97 -2.49 14.88
N VAL A 60 5.07 -2.42 14.13
CA VAL A 60 5.43 -1.27 13.28
C VAL A 60 5.38 -1.72 11.82
N ALA A 61 4.45 -1.16 11.06
CA ALA A 61 4.31 -1.42 9.64
C ALA A 61 4.87 -0.26 8.80
N ILE A 62 5.22 -0.53 7.57
CA ILE A 62 5.52 0.49 6.57
C ILE A 62 4.59 0.33 5.37
N ARG A 63 3.96 1.42 4.92
CA ARG A 63 3.40 1.49 3.58
C ARG A 63 4.44 2.08 2.64
N PHE A 64 4.76 1.35 1.57
CA PHE A 64 5.83 1.73 0.65
C PHE A 64 5.41 1.56 -0.81
N ALA A 65 5.60 2.62 -1.61
CA ALA A 65 5.45 2.54 -3.07
C ALA A 65 6.74 1.93 -3.66
N VAL A 66 6.67 0.66 -4.04
CA VAL A 66 7.83 -0.07 -4.58
C VAL A 66 8.23 0.38 -5.98
N ASP A 67 7.34 1.09 -6.65
CA ASP A 67 7.55 1.65 -7.99
C ASP A 67 6.80 2.98 -8.12
N GLU A 68 7.48 4.03 -8.52
CA GLU A 68 6.85 5.35 -8.75
C GLU A 68 6.20 5.47 -10.13
N MET A 69 6.37 4.47 -11.01
CA MET A 69 5.92 4.48 -12.40
C MET A 69 6.42 5.69 -13.22
N LEU A 70 7.63 6.16 -12.87
CA LEU A 70 8.30 7.33 -13.49
C LEU A 70 9.52 6.91 -14.32
N GLY A 71 9.73 5.60 -14.53
CA GLY A 71 10.92 5.09 -15.19
C GLY A 71 12.20 5.52 -14.48
N ASP A 72 13.18 6.02 -15.24
CA ASP A 72 14.51 6.40 -14.73
C ASP A 72 14.49 7.63 -13.80
N GLU A 73 13.39 8.38 -13.76
CA GLU A 73 13.28 9.58 -12.91
C GLU A 73 12.89 9.25 -11.46
N GLY A 74 12.32 8.07 -11.23
CA GLY A 74 11.85 7.60 -9.92
C GLY A 74 12.51 6.31 -9.49
N ILE A 75 12.00 5.74 -8.40
CA ILE A 75 12.32 4.37 -8.01
C ILE A 75 11.47 3.39 -8.82
N ALA A 76 12.05 2.26 -9.17
CA ALA A 76 11.38 1.21 -9.92
C ALA A 76 11.50 -0.14 -9.21
N SER A 77 10.45 -0.96 -9.26
CA SER A 77 10.35 -2.27 -8.61
C SER A 77 11.42 -3.27 -9.07
N GLY A 78 11.91 -3.13 -10.30
CA GLY A 78 13.03 -3.91 -10.84
C GLY A 78 14.43 -3.38 -10.53
N ALA A 79 14.54 -2.27 -9.79
CA ALA A 79 15.80 -1.60 -9.47
C ALA A 79 15.80 -1.06 -8.02
N GLU A 80 15.90 0.27 -7.83
CA GLU A 80 15.99 0.87 -6.49
C GLU A 80 14.83 0.54 -5.57
N GLY A 81 13.61 0.33 -6.08
CA GLY A 81 12.47 -0.10 -5.26
C GLY A 81 12.73 -1.45 -4.59
N ARG A 82 13.32 -2.41 -5.33
CA ARG A 82 13.75 -3.68 -4.77
C ARG A 82 14.87 -3.50 -3.75
N GLU A 83 15.89 -2.71 -4.06
CA GLU A 83 17.02 -2.46 -3.17
C GLU A 83 16.56 -1.82 -1.84
N VAL A 84 15.58 -0.91 -1.86
CA VAL A 84 14.97 -0.34 -0.64
C VAL A 84 14.34 -1.43 0.21
N VAL A 85 13.56 -2.32 -0.41
CA VAL A 85 12.95 -3.45 0.33
C VAL A 85 14.02 -4.37 0.89
N GLU A 86 15.08 -4.67 0.14
CA GLU A 86 16.20 -5.50 0.60
C GLU A 86 16.95 -4.86 1.79
N MET A 87 17.18 -3.54 1.75
CA MET A 87 17.83 -2.80 2.84
C MET A 87 17.02 -2.78 4.14
N LEU A 88 15.70 -2.84 4.06
CA LEU A 88 14.78 -2.72 5.19
C LEU A 88 14.01 -4.02 5.47
N ALA A 89 14.32 -5.13 4.80
CA ALA A 89 13.51 -6.33 4.68
C ALA A 89 12.87 -6.81 5.97
N GLU A 90 13.65 -6.90 7.06
CA GLU A 90 13.22 -7.45 8.34
C GLU A 90 12.96 -6.37 9.41
N LEU A 91 13.12 -5.09 9.06
CA LEU A 91 12.99 -4.00 10.03
C LEU A 91 11.53 -3.73 10.41
N PRO A 92 10.57 -3.53 9.47
CA PRO A 92 9.16 -3.44 9.83
C PRO A 92 8.60 -4.82 10.21
N ASP A 93 7.51 -4.84 10.96
CA ASP A 93 6.80 -6.07 11.32
C ASP A 93 5.77 -6.47 10.25
N LEU A 94 5.45 -5.56 9.33
CA LEU A 94 4.55 -5.77 8.21
C LEU A 94 4.88 -4.80 7.07
N TRP A 95 4.90 -5.30 5.86
CA TRP A 95 4.97 -4.51 4.64
C TRP A 95 3.58 -4.31 4.03
N ASP A 96 3.18 -3.07 3.80
CA ASP A 96 2.00 -2.69 3.01
C ASP A 96 2.50 -2.03 1.72
N VAL A 97 2.38 -2.74 0.60
CA VAL A 97 3.02 -2.34 -0.64
C VAL A 97 2.02 -1.90 -1.70
N ASN A 98 2.40 -0.86 -2.43
CA ASN A 98 1.62 -0.31 -3.53
C ASN A 98 2.55 0.27 -4.60
N VAL A 99 1.97 0.91 -5.60
CA VAL A 99 2.71 1.61 -6.65
C VAL A 99 2.32 3.08 -6.69
N SER A 100 3.29 3.92 -7.11
CA SER A 100 3.10 5.28 -7.58
C SER A 100 2.35 6.22 -6.64
N ASP A 101 1.67 7.15 -7.27
CA ASP A 101 0.84 8.18 -6.67
C ASP A 101 -0.65 7.80 -6.70
N TRP A 102 -1.49 8.67 -6.20
CA TRP A 102 -2.94 8.48 -6.18
C TRP A 102 -3.57 8.34 -7.57
N ALA A 103 -2.97 8.95 -8.58
CA ALA A 103 -3.48 8.85 -9.94
C ALA A 103 -3.34 7.43 -10.51
N ASN A 104 -2.26 6.75 -10.14
CA ASN A 104 -1.96 5.41 -10.62
C ASN A 104 -2.38 4.31 -9.63
N ASP A 105 -2.26 4.52 -8.32
CA ASP A 105 -2.71 3.60 -7.29
C ASP A 105 -4.24 3.39 -7.32
N SER A 106 -4.99 4.47 -7.46
CA SER A 106 -6.46 4.45 -7.53
C SER A 106 -6.99 4.39 -8.96
N VAL A 107 -6.12 4.13 -9.88
CA VAL A 107 -6.39 4.28 -11.28
C VAL A 107 -7.56 3.48 -11.71
N THR A 108 -7.64 2.34 -11.42
CA THR A 108 -8.50 1.55 -12.21
C THR A 108 -9.93 1.74 -11.81
N ALA A 109 -10.49 2.65 -12.53
CA ALA A 109 -11.91 2.65 -12.78
C ALA A 109 -12.37 1.25 -13.18
N ARG A 110 -13.64 1.06 -13.39
CA ARG A 110 -14.27 -0.22 -13.72
C ARG A 110 -13.68 -0.98 -14.92
N PHE A 111 -12.80 -0.38 -15.70
CA PHE A 111 -12.14 -0.99 -16.84
C PHE A 111 -10.75 -1.57 -16.55
N GLY A 112 -10.21 -1.36 -15.32
CA GLY A 112 -8.96 -1.97 -14.91
C GLY A 112 -9.15 -3.41 -14.46
N GLU A 113 -8.12 -4.21 -14.57
CA GLU A 113 -8.12 -5.59 -14.12
C GLU A 113 -7.87 -5.67 -12.61
N GLU A 114 -8.36 -6.73 -11.96
CA GLU A 114 -8.01 -7.03 -10.59
C GLU A 114 -6.57 -7.55 -10.51
N GLY A 115 -5.83 -7.14 -9.48
CA GLY A 115 -4.44 -7.54 -9.31
C GLY A 115 -3.46 -6.79 -10.21
N ASP A 116 -3.83 -5.64 -10.76
CA ASP A 116 -3.03 -4.83 -11.68
C ASP A 116 -1.63 -4.47 -11.14
N GLN A 117 -1.46 -4.43 -9.81
CA GLN A 117 -0.17 -4.15 -9.18
C GLN A 117 0.71 -5.40 -8.96
N GLU A 118 0.22 -6.61 -9.25
CA GLU A 118 0.94 -7.86 -8.96
C GLU A 118 2.36 -7.88 -9.52
N SER A 119 2.55 -7.49 -10.77
CA SER A 119 3.86 -7.53 -11.43
C SER A 119 4.92 -6.64 -10.74
N TYR A 120 4.48 -5.60 -10.04
CA TYR A 120 5.35 -4.68 -9.33
C TYR A 120 5.66 -5.13 -7.90
N VAL A 121 4.71 -5.80 -7.22
CA VAL A 121 4.81 -6.09 -5.78
C VAL A 121 5.22 -7.53 -5.46
N ALA A 122 5.07 -8.47 -6.40
CA ALA A 122 5.26 -9.90 -6.15
C ALA A 122 6.68 -10.27 -5.64
N PHE A 123 7.69 -9.47 -5.95
CA PHE A 123 9.06 -9.73 -5.49
C PHE A 123 9.22 -9.55 -3.97
N VAL A 124 8.37 -8.74 -3.33
CA VAL A 124 8.54 -8.38 -1.92
C VAL A 124 8.50 -9.62 -1.02
N LYS A 125 7.59 -10.55 -1.28
CA LYS A 125 7.53 -11.84 -0.57
C LYS A 125 8.77 -12.71 -0.73
N GLN A 126 9.58 -12.48 -1.75
CA GLN A 126 10.83 -13.22 -1.97
C GLN A 126 12.01 -12.61 -1.19
N VAL A 127 11.85 -11.38 -0.70
CA VAL A 127 12.90 -10.58 -0.08
C VAL A 127 12.76 -10.56 1.45
N THR A 128 11.55 -10.60 1.98
CA THR A 128 11.28 -10.51 3.43
C THR A 128 10.57 -11.74 3.96
N SER A 129 10.84 -12.09 5.23
CA SER A 129 10.07 -13.08 5.99
C SER A 129 8.80 -12.49 6.62
N LYS A 130 8.66 -11.16 6.61
CA LYS A 130 7.53 -10.45 7.22
C LYS A 130 6.26 -10.59 6.39
N PRO A 131 5.08 -10.47 7.01
CA PRO A 131 3.82 -10.43 6.29
C PRO A 131 3.79 -9.28 5.28
N VAL A 132 3.20 -9.54 4.09
CA VAL A 132 3.04 -8.56 3.03
C VAL A 132 1.57 -8.37 2.70
N VAL A 133 1.11 -7.14 2.81
CA VAL A 133 -0.21 -6.67 2.34
C VAL A 133 -0.01 -5.99 1.01
N GLY A 134 -0.86 -6.26 0.05
CA GLY A 134 -0.86 -5.54 -1.23
C GLY A 134 -2.26 -5.16 -1.66
N VAL A 135 -2.32 -4.20 -2.55
CA VAL A 135 -3.53 -3.68 -3.17
C VAL A 135 -3.49 -3.94 -4.68
N GLY A 136 -4.57 -3.71 -5.38
CA GLY A 136 -4.65 -3.91 -6.84
C GLY A 136 -6.09 -4.06 -7.31
N ARG A 137 -6.97 -3.17 -6.88
CA ARG A 137 -8.38 -3.16 -7.31
C ARG A 137 -9.11 -4.49 -7.06
N PHE A 138 -8.77 -5.21 -6.02
CA PHE A 138 -9.47 -6.47 -5.70
C PHE A 138 -10.93 -6.21 -5.35
N THR A 139 -11.86 -6.76 -6.13
CA THR A 139 -13.30 -6.62 -5.92
C THR A 139 -13.99 -7.97 -5.70
N SER A 140 -13.41 -9.05 -6.22
CA SER A 140 -13.93 -10.41 -6.06
C SER A 140 -13.15 -11.21 -5.01
N ALA A 141 -13.85 -12.07 -4.29
CA ALA A 141 -13.24 -13.00 -3.34
C ALA A 141 -12.26 -13.97 -4.02
N ASP A 142 -12.56 -14.39 -5.25
CA ASP A 142 -11.72 -15.34 -6.00
C ASP A 142 -10.37 -14.74 -6.37
N ALA A 143 -10.32 -13.48 -6.81
CA ALA A 143 -9.07 -12.78 -7.09
C ALA A 143 -8.24 -12.61 -5.81
N MET A 144 -8.86 -12.22 -4.68
CA MET A 144 -8.22 -12.10 -3.38
C MET A 144 -7.60 -13.44 -2.94
N VAL A 145 -8.38 -14.52 -2.99
CA VAL A 145 -7.93 -15.87 -2.62
C VAL A 145 -6.80 -16.36 -3.54
N SER A 146 -6.88 -16.05 -4.82
CA SER A 146 -5.82 -16.40 -5.79
C SER A 146 -4.47 -15.80 -5.39
N GLN A 147 -4.42 -14.52 -5.00
CA GLN A 147 -3.18 -13.88 -4.56
C GLN A 147 -2.54 -14.59 -3.36
N ILE A 148 -3.36 -14.94 -2.37
CA ILE A 148 -2.89 -15.64 -1.16
C ILE A 148 -2.41 -17.06 -1.50
N LYS A 149 -3.21 -17.83 -2.25
CA LYS A 149 -2.88 -19.23 -2.61
C LYS A 149 -1.62 -19.34 -3.46
N ARG A 150 -1.36 -18.36 -4.32
CA ARG A 150 -0.14 -18.31 -5.14
C ARG A 150 1.08 -17.78 -4.37
N GLY A 151 0.91 -17.36 -3.11
CA GLY A 151 1.99 -16.83 -2.29
C GLY A 151 2.52 -15.46 -2.75
N ILE A 152 1.71 -14.69 -3.47
CA ILE A 152 2.06 -13.32 -3.91
C ILE A 152 1.96 -12.35 -2.73
N LEU A 153 0.90 -12.48 -1.94
CA LEU A 153 0.60 -11.67 -0.76
C LEU A 153 0.21 -12.57 0.41
N ASP A 154 0.36 -12.08 1.64
CA ASP A 154 -0.19 -12.71 2.84
C ASP A 154 -1.55 -12.15 3.22
N MET A 155 -1.81 -10.90 2.87
CA MET A 155 -3.05 -10.20 3.16
C MET A 155 -3.44 -9.28 1.99
N ILE A 156 -4.74 -9.03 1.88
CA ILE A 156 -5.30 -8.16 0.83
C ILE A 156 -5.70 -6.82 1.42
N GLY A 157 -5.20 -5.74 0.86
CA GLY A 157 -5.68 -4.38 1.07
C GLY A 157 -6.84 -4.07 0.12
N ALA A 158 -7.98 -3.65 0.65
CA ALA A 158 -9.20 -3.46 -0.14
C ALA A 158 -10.01 -2.24 0.33
N ALA A 159 -9.49 -1.02 0.13
CA ALA A 159 -10.17 0.20 0.60
C ALA A 159 -11.53 0.41 -0.09
N ARG A 160 -11.57 0.56 -1.39
CA ARG A 160 -12.83 0.79 -2.15
C ARG A 160 -13.85 -0.35 -2.02
N PRO A 161 -13.47 -1.63 -2.05
CA PRO A 161 -14.39 -2.73 -1.76
C PRO A 161 -15.00 -2.65 -0.35
N SER A 162 -14.22 -2.27 0.66
CA SER A 162 -14.73 -2.09 2.04
C SER A 162 -15.65 -0.88 2.18
N ILE A 163 -15.47 0.16 1.35
CA ILE A 163 -16.42 1.28 1.26
C ILE A 163 -17.74 0.81 0.64
N ALA A 164 -17.68 0.00 -0.42
CA ALA A 164 -18.85 -0.55 -1.07
C ALA A 164 -19.59 -1.54 -0.16
N ASP A 165 -18.86 -2.41 0.52
CA ASP A 165 -19.41 -3.38 1.47
C ASP A 165 -18.57 -3.47 2.75
N PRO A 166 -18.94 -2.77 3.84
CA PRO A 166 -18.23 -2.83 5.11
C PRO A 166 -18.16 -4.23 5.74
N PHE A 167 -19.04 -5.13 5.32
CA PHE A 167 -19.12 -6.51 5.80
C PHE A 167 -18.45 -7.52 4.86
N LEU A 168 -17.70 -7.05 3.86
CA LEU A 168 -17.00 -7.88 2.88
C LEU A 168 -16.24 -9.06 3.52
N PRO A 169 -15.33 -8.85 4.50
CA PRO A 169 -14.58 -9.96 5.09
C PRO A 169 -15.49 -11.00 5.76
N ARG A 170 -16.51 -10.53 6.50
CA ARG A 170 -17.47 -11.40 7.17
C ARG A 170 -18.30 -12.22 6.18
N LYS A 171 -18.73 -11.62 5.08
CA LYS A 171 -19.48 -12.31 4.04
C LYS A 171 -18.65 -13.40 3.35
N ILE A 172 -17.37 -13.13 3.12
CA ILE A 172 -16.40 -14.13 2.60
C ILE A 172 -16.27 -15.29 3.61
N GLU A 173 -16.05 -14.99 4.89
CA GLU A 173 -15.92 -15.98 5.95
C GLU A 173 -17.16 -16.87 6.09
N GLU A 174 -18.34 -16.29 5.97
CA GLU A 174 -19.64 -16.99 6.05
C GLU A 174 -20.04 -17.68 4.72
N GLY A 175 -19.24 -17.56 3.66
CA GLY A 175 -19.56 -18.12 2.33
C GLY A 175 -20.71 -17.41 1.61
N ARG A 176 -21.07 -16.21 2.01
CA ARG A 176 -22.17 -15.41 1.42
C ARG A 176 -21.66 -14.49 0.31
N ILE A 177 -21.01 -15.09 -0.68
CA ILE A 177 -20.35 -14.33 -1.77
C ILE A 177 -21.38 -13.54 -2.58
N GLU A 178 -22.54 -14.14 -2.88
CA GLU A 178 -23.62 -13.50 -3.66
C GLU A 178 -24.25 -12.27 -2.95
N ASP A 179 -24.05 -12.13 -1.64
CA ASP A 179 -24.54 -10.99 -0.87
C ASP A 179 -23.58 -9.78 -0.90
N ILE A 180 -22.38 -9.94 -1.47
CA ILE A 180 -21.38 -8.88 -1.49
C ILE A 180 -21.81 -7.77 -2.46
N ARG A 181 -21.82 -6.53 -1.97
CA ARG A 181 -21.94 -5.34 -2.81
C ARG A 181 -20.59 -5.03 -3.45
N GLU A 182 -20.40 -5.51 -4.64
CA GLU A 182 -19.13 -5.38 -5.34
C GLU A 182 -18.82 -3.93 -5.70
N CYS A 183 -17.57 -3.52 -5.49
CA CYS A 183 -17.08 -2.22 -5.94
C CYS A 183 -16.93 -2.21 -7.46
N ILE A 184 -17.64 -1.32 -8.14
CA ILE A 184 -17.59 -1.17 -9.61
C ILE A 184 -16.43 -0.29 -10.11
N GLY A 185 -15.54 0.17 -9.22
CA GLY A 185 -14.38 0.99 -9.59
C GLY A 185 -14.72 2.36 -10.18
N CYS A 186 -15.85 2.95 -9.83
CA CYS A 186 -16.29 4.25 -10.38
C CYS A 186 -15.53 5.46 -9.82
N ASN A 187 -14.72 5.28 -8.78
CA ASN A 187 -13.89 6.28 -8.10
C ASN A 187 -14.63 7.51 -7.54
N ILE A 188 -15.95 7.46 -7.36
CA ILE A 188 -16.68 8.58 -6.76
C ILE A 188 -16.24 8.85 -5.31
N CYS A 189 -15.82 7.81 -4.57
CA CYS A 189 -15.29 7.95 -3.23
C CYS A 189 -13.93 8.67 -3.22
N VAL A 190 -13.06 8.38 -4.19
CA VAL A 190 -11.74 9.01 -4.33
C VAL A 190 -11.86 10.47 -4.77
N SER A 191 -12.76 10.76 -5.69
CA SER A 191 -12.95 12.14 -6.19
C SER A 191 -13.47 13.10 -5.12
N GLY A 192 -14.08 12.59 -4.05
CA GLY A 192 -14.52 13.37 -2.90
C GLY A 192 -13.37 13.99 -2.10
N ASP A 193 -12.24 13.33 -2.02
CA ASP A 193 -11.06 13.77 -1.25
C ASP A 193 -10.55 15.13 -1.75
N TRP A 194 -10.48 15.31 -3.05
CA TRP A 194 -9.99 16.55 -3.67
C TRP A 194 -10.94 17.73 -3.53
N THR A 195 -12.20 17.47 -3.25
CA THR A 195 -13.24 18.51 -3.10
C THR A 195 -13.65 18.75 -1.65
N GLN A 196 -12.99 18.07 -0.69
CA GLN A 196 -13.35 18.11 0.73
C GLN A 196 -14.84 17.77 0.98
N SER A 197 -15.39 16.93 0.11
CA SER A 197 -16.77 16.44 0.22
C SER A 197 -16.81 15.16 1.06
N PRO A 198 -17.91 14.87 1.76
CA PRO A 198 -18.09 13.56 2.39
C PRO A 198 -17.90 12.44 1.38
N ILE A 199 -17.21 11.36 1.79
CA ILE A 199 -17.05 10.17 0.97
C ILE A 199 -18.42 9.60 0.61
N ARG A 200 -18.59 9.22 -0.66
CA ARG A 200 -19.81 8.64 -1.20
C ARG A 200 -19.51 7.35 -1.92
N CYS A 201 -20.50 6.48 -2.02
CA CYS A 201 -20.39 5.26 -2.80
C CYS A 201 -21.66 5.02 -3.61
N THR A 202 -21.51 4.67 -4.89
CA THR A 202 -22.65 4.35 -5.77
C THR A 202 -23.30 3.02 -5.42
N GLN A 203 -22.58 2.12 -4.75
CA GLN A 203 -23.05 0.80 -4.34
C GLN A 203 -23.52 0.75 -2.87
N ASN A 204 -23.07 1.70 -2.05
CA ASN A 204 -23.39 1.75 -0.62
C ASN A 204 -24.12 3.06 -0.29
N PRO A 205 -25.46 3.06 -0.19
CA PRO A 205 -26.25 4.26 0.05
C PRO A 205 -26.03 4.86 1.45
N THR A 206 -25.53 4.07 2.42
CA THR A 206 -25.29 4.53 3.80
C THR A 206 -23.88 5.05 4.04
N MET A 207 -23.06 5.10 2.99
CA MET A 207 -21.70 5.61 3.12
C MET A 207 -21.69 7.11 3.38
N GLY A 208 -21.14 7.51 4.53
CA GLY A 208 -21.07 8.91 4.95
C GLY A 208 -22.22 9.36 5.88
N GLU A 209 -23.07 8.45 6.33
CA GLU A 209 -24.07 8.68 7.36
C GLU A 209 -23.51 8.49 8.78
#